data_a6f53f642c750f2842a86bd7938addc8
#
_entry.id   a6f53f642c750f2842a86bd7938addc8
#
_cell.length_a   1.000
_cell.length_b   1.000
_cell.length_c   1.000
_cell.angle_alpha   90.00
_cell.angle_beta   90.00
_cell.angle_gamma   90.00
#
_symmetry.space_group_name_H-M   'P 1'
#
loop_
_entity.id
_entity.type
_entity.pdbx_description
1 polymer ?
#
loop_
_entity_poly.entity_id
_entity_poly.type
_entity_poly.pdbx_seq_one_letter_code
_entity_poly.pdbx_strand_id
1 'polypeptide(L)'
;MRRVLLLNVTYEPLTTVGLRRAVCLVLGGKAEVVHDDAAGAVLHAASVSLATPSVIRLSRYVRIPYRNRVPLTRAALMRRDNYRCAYCGHRAETIDHVIPRSRGGQHAWENCVASCTICNHRKADRLLEELGWTLAVPPIVPRGAHWRLVGAQYDGDPQWAAYLREPSAALEPAAALEPAAALASAA
;
A
#
# COMPACT_ATOMS: atom_id res chain seq x y z
N MET A 1 14.12 -7.24 -7.30
CA MET A 1 14.98 -6.08 -6.94
C MET A 1 14.50 -5.55 -5.60
N ARG A 2 15.36 -5.45 -4.59
CA ARG A 2 14.96 -5.03 -3.24
C ARG A 2 14.45 -3.60 -3.23
N ARG A 3 13.32 -3.38 -2.59
CA ARG A 3 12.68 -2.06 -2.43
C ARG A 3 12.84 -1.56 -1.01
N VAL A 4 12.87 -0.25 -0.84
CA VAL A 4 13.01 0.45 0.44
C VAL A 4 11.84 1.43 0.53
N LEU A 5 11.15 1.47 1.67
CA LEU A 5 10.08 2.43 1.92
C LEU A 5 10.69 3.81 2.18
N LEU A 6 10.21 4.81 1.45
CA LEU A 6 10.60 6.21 1.63
C LEU A 6 9.48 6.97 2.34
N LEU A 7 9.82 7.54 3.48
CA LEU A 7 8.93 8.38 4.28
C LEU A 7 9.25 9.87 4.09
N ASN A 8 8.26 10.70 4.27
CA ASN A 8 8.44 12.16 4.47
C ASN A 8 9.04 12.43 5.86
N VAL A 9 9.47 13.64 6.13
CA VAL A 9 9.92 14.06 7.46
C VAL A 9 8.84 13.86 8.54
N THR A 10 7.58 13.89 8.14
CA THR A 10 6.39 13.64 8.99
C THR A 10 6.07 12.17 9.20
N TYR A 11 6.93 11.23 8.76
CA TYR A 11 6.71 9.80 8.75
C TYR A 11 5.58 9.35 7.79
N GLU A 12 5.04 10.24 6.98
CA GLU A 12 4.06 9.91 5.97
C GLU A 12 4.73 9.11 4.84
N PRO A 13 4.20 7.93 4.47
CA PRO A 13 4.79 7.12 3.40
C PRO A 13 4.61 7.80 2.04
N LEU A 14 5.70 8.00 1.32
CA LEU A 14 5.72 8.68 0.03
C LEU A 14 5.68 7.71 -1.13
N THR A 15 6.61 6.76 -1.13
CA THR A 15 6.80 5.80 -2.22
C THR A 15 7.78 4.70 -1.79
N THR A 16 7.99 3.71 -2.65
CA THR A 16 9.11 2.80 -2.52
C THR A 16 10.18 3.13 -3.56
N VAL A 17 11.43 3.08 -3.16
CA VAL A 17 12.59 3.29 -4.03
C VAL A 17 13.45 2.04 -4.10
N GLY A 18 14.24 1.90 -5.16
CA GLY A 18 15.24 0.81 -5.23
C GLY A 18 16.36 1.03 -4.22
N LEU A 19 16.96 -0.05 -3.74
CA LEU A 19 18.02 -0.03 -2.72
C LEU A 19 19.16 0.94 -3.07
N ARG A 20 19.65 0.92 -4.32
CA ARG A 20 20.71 1.84 -4.77
C ARG A 20 20.32 3.30 -4.56
N ARG A 21 19.07 3.67 -4.89
CA ARG A 21 18.57 5.03 -4.72
C ARG A 21 18.46 5.40 -3.24
N ALA A 22 18.00 4.48 -2.40
CA ALA A 22 17.91 4.67 -0.95
C ALA A 22 19.27 4.97 -0.35
N VAL A 23 20.29 4.15 -0.66
CA VAL A 23 21.67 4.33 -0.20
C VAL A 23 22.23 5.69 -0.65
N CYS A 24 22.01 6.09 -1.91
CA CYS A 24 22.45 7.41 -2.37
C CYS A 24 21.77 8.57 -1.62
N LEU A 25 20.50 8.42 -1.20
CA LEU A 25 19.81 9.44 -0.40
C LEU A 25 20.40 9.54 1.01
N VAL A 26 20.69 8.39 1.64
CA VAL A 26 21.27 8.33 2.99
C VAL A 26 22.69 8.89 2.99
N LEU A 27 23.56 8.40 2.12
CA LEU A 27 24.96 8.86 2.04
C LEU A 27 25.07 10.34 1.64
N GLY A 28 24.10 10.83 0.86
CA GLY A 28 24.00 12.24 0.49
C GLY A 28 23.37 13.15 1.55
N GLY A 29 23.07 12.67 2.76
CA GLY A 29 22.47 13.43 3.85
C GLY A 29 21.02 13.90 3.56
N LYS A 30 20.37 13.35 2.54
CA LYS A 30 19.00 13.71 2.13
C LYS A 30 17.94 12.86 2.80
N ALA A 31 18.33 11.74 3.39
CA ALA A 31 17.48 10.85 4.17
C ALA A 31 18.29 10.19 5.27
N GLU A 32 17.61 9.72 6.30
CA GLU A 32 18.15 8.92 7.39
C GLU A 32 17.49 7.53 7.39
N VAL A 33 18.19 6.54 7.92
CA VAL A 33 17.66 5.19 8.09
C VAL A 33 16.77 5.17 9.32
N VAL A 34 15.52 4.70 9.16
CA VAL A 34 14.57 4.51 10.26
C VAL A 34 14.56 3.06 10.70
N HIS A 35 14.57 2.14 9.73
CA HIS A 35 14.67 0.71 9.99
C HIS A 35 15.65 0.07 9.02
N ASP A 36 16.50 -0.78 9.56
CA ASP A 36 17.33 -1.69 8.78
C ASP A 36 16.52 -2.92 8.34
N ASP A 37 17.07 -3.66 7.42
CA ASP A 37 16.49 -4.91 6.97
C ASP A 37 16.37 -5.93 8.10
N ALA A 38 15.19 -6.51 8.29
CA ALA A 38 14.93 -7.51 9.33
C ALA A 38 15.82 -8.77 9.21
N ALA A 39 16.31 -9.07 8.00
CA ALA A 39 17.25 -10.18 7.77
C ALA A 39 18.72 -9.84 8.11
N GLY A 40 19.00 -8.61 8.56
CA GLY A 40 20.34 -8.19 8.96
C GLY A 40 21.35 -8.08 7.81
N ALA A 41 20.88 -7.90 6.57
CA ALA A 41 21.77 -7.78 5.42
C ALA A 41 22.65 -6.52 5.51
N VAL A 42 23.93 -6.65 5.18
CA VAL A 42 24.88 -5.54 5.18
C VAL A 42 25.41 -5.32 3.77
N LEU A 43 25.51 -4.06 3.39
CA LEU A 43 26.15 -3.63 2.16
C LEU A 43 27.62 -3.29 2.46
N HIS A 44 28.51 -3.91 1.73
CA HIS A 44 29.95 -3.66 1.85
C HIS A 44 30.44 -2.85 0.65
N ALA A 45 31.17 -1.79 0.92
CA ALA A 45 31.94 -1.03 -0.06
C ALA A 45 33.40 -0.96 0.40
N ALA A 46 34.30 -0.47 -0.45
CA ALA A 46 35.74 -0.47 -0.19
C ALA A 46 36.15 0.19 1.16
N SER A 47 35.37 1.20 1.62
CA SER A 47 35.68 1.97 2.83
C SER A 47 34.51 2.08 3.82
N VAL A 48 33.35 1.51 3.52
CA VAL A 48 32.15 1.66 4.38
C VAL A 48 31.33 0.38 4.34
N SER A 49 30.89 -0.04 5.52
CA SER A 49 29.84 -1.06 5.66
C SER A 49 28.56 -0.39 6.17
N LEU A 50 27.46 -0.57 5.46
CA LEU A 50 26.16 0.00 5.80
C LEU A 50 25.14 -1.11 5.96
N ALA A 51 24.41 -1.11 7.08
CA ALA A 51 23.23 -1.98 7.19
C ALA A 51 22.25 -1.67 6.04
N THR A 52 21.70 -2.71 5.45
CA THR A 52 20.75 -2.52 4.33
C THR A 52 19.48 -1.87 4.85
N PRO A 53 19.11 -0.66 4.38
CA PRO A 53 17.90 -0.01 4.86
C PRO A 53 16.64 -0.70 4.33
N SER A 54 15.63 -0.85 5.18
CA SER A 54 14.27 -1.23 4.83
C SER A 54 13.35 -0.01 4.74
N VAL A 55 13.51 0.94 5.66
CA VAL A 55 12.74 2.18 5.73
C VAL A 55 13.68 3.36 5.89
N ILE A 56 13.53 4.37 5.05
CA ILE A 56 14.27 5.63 5.15
C ILE A 56 13.30 6.82 5.21
N ARG A 57 13.68 7.87 5.92
CA ARG A 57 12.93 9.12 6.09
C ARG A 57 13.70 10.28 5.47
N LEU A 58 13.03 11.13 4.71
CA LEU A 58 13.64 12.36 4.19
C LEU A 58 14.01 13.33 5.32
N SER A 59 15.14 14.02 5.15
CA SER A 59 15.59 15.08 6.07
C SER A 59 14.84 16.40 5.89
N ARG A 60 14.10 16.57 4.77
CA ARG A 60 13.30 17.74 4.46
C ARG A 60 11.91 17.36 4.01
N TYR A 61 10.92 18.19 4.34
CA TYR A 61 9.54 18.00 3.90
C TYR A 61 9.41 18.14 2.39
N VAL A 62 8.77 17.16 1.78
CA VAL A 62 8.41 17.19 0.37
C VAL A 62 6.89 17.24 0.24
N ARG A 63 6.39 18.32 -0.37
CA ARG A 63 4.97 18.42 -0.68
C ARG A 63 4.65 17.56 -1.88
N ILE A 64 3.81 16.53 -1.66
CA ILE A 64 3.27 15.75 -2.77
C ILE A 64 1.97 16.40 -3.23
N PRO A 65 1.81 16.69 -4.53
CA PRO A 65 0.52 17.14 -5.04
C PRO A 65 -0.49 15.99 -4.87
N TYR A 66 -1.50 16.24 -4.06
CA TYR A 66 -2.58 15.28 -3.81
C TYR A 66 -3.40 15.09 -5.09
N ARG A 67 -3.24 13.98 -5.75
CA ARG A 67 -4.13 13.59 -6.84
C ARG A 67 -5.30 12.83 -6.24
N ASN A 68 -6.42 13.52 -6.05
CA ASN A 68 -7.65 12.95 -5.48
C ASN A 68 -8.23 11.78 -6.32
N ARG A 69 -7.79 11.62 -7.55
CA ARG A 69 -8.26 10.55 -8.43
C ARG A 69 -7.14 9.59 -8.78
N VAL A 70 -7.37 8.36 -8.48
CA VAL A 70 -6.51 7.26 -8.91
C VAL A 70 -6.92 6.89 -10.33
N PRO A 71 -6.03 6.95 -11.33
CA PRO A 71 -6.37 6.52 -12.68
C PRO A 71 -6.66 5.01 -12.68
N LEU A 72 -7.75 4.63 -13.34
CA LEU A 72 -8.08 3.22 -13.56
C LEU A 72 -7.13 2.64 -14.59
N THR A 73 -6.12 1.95 -14.13
CA THR A 73 -5.17 1.21 -14.97
C THR A 73 -5.21 -0.26 -14.61
N ARG A 74 -4.82 -1.13 -15.55
CA ARG A 74 -4.73 -2.57 -15.31
C ARG A 74 -3.91 -2.89 -14.05
N ALA A 75 -2.73 -2.29 -13.91
CA ALA A 75 -1.87 -2.51 -12.76
C ALA A 75 -2.51 -2.07 -11.45
N ALA A 76 -3.20 -0.94 -11.45
CA ALA A 76 -3.88 -0.41 -10.28
C ALA A 76 -5.07 -1.30 -9.88
N LEU A 77 -5.87 -1.77 -10.85
CA LEU A 77 -7.00 -2.63 -10.60
C LEU A 77 -6.56 -4.01 -10.09
N MET A 78 -5.58 -4.63 -10.73
CA MET A 78 -5.02 -5.90 -10.26
C MET A 78 -4.50 -5.80 -8.83
N ARG A 79 -3.87 -4.68 -8.48
CA ARG A 79 -3.38 -4.42 -7.12
C ARG A 79 -4.52 -4.25 -6.12
N ARG A 80 -5.61 -3.51 -6.46
CA ARG A 80 -6.79 -3.37 -5.61
C ARG A 80 -7.37 -4.72 -5.23
N ASP A 81 -7.45 -5.62 -6.20
CA ASP A 81 -8.06 -6.94 -6.05
C ASP A 81 -7.04 -8.03 -5.64
N ASN A 82 -5.84 -7.62 -5.20
CA ASN A 82 -4.77 -8.50 -4.75
C ASN A 82 -4.41 -9.61 -5.76
N TYR A 83 -4.51 -9.30 -7.05
CA TYR A 83 -4.30 -10.26 -8.15
C TYR A 83 -5.18 -11.51 -8.04
N ARG A 84 -6.36 -11.39 -7.41
CA ARG A 84 -7.33 -12.47 -7.25
C ARG A 84 -8.59 -12.20 -8.06
N CYS A 85 -9.12 -13.28 -8.64
CA CYS A 85 -10.37 -13.25 -9.39
C CYS A 85 -11.53 -12.92 -8.44
N ALA A 86 -12.31 -11.88 -8.75
CA ALA A 86 -13.45 -11.45 -7.94
C ALA A 86 -14.57 -12.49 -7.87
N TYR A 87 -14.58 -13.47 -8.80
CA TYR A 87 -15.63 -14.49 -8.90
C TYR A 87 -15.26 -15.81 -8.22
N CYS A 88 -14.03 -16.27 -8.32
CA CYS A 88 -13.61 -17.58 -7.80
C CYS A 88 -12.41 -17.54 -6.85
N GLY A 89 -11.80 -16.38 -6.61
CA GLY A 89 -10.65 -16.22 -5.73
C GLY A 89 -9.31 -16.74 -6.28
N HIS A 90 -9.27 -17.42 -7.42
CA HIS A 90 -8.03 -17.86 -8.04
C HIS A 90 -7.22 -16.68 -8.58
N ARG A 91 -6.00 -16.93 -9.05
CA ARG A 91 -5.14 -15.89 -9.64
C ARG A 91 -5.85 -15.21 -10.81
N ALA A 92 -5.87 -13.88 -10.79
CA ALA A 92 -6.43 -13.06 -11.85
C ALA A 92 -5.38 -12.70 -12.89
N GLU A 93 -5.78 -12.76 -14.16
CA GLU A 93 -4.94 -12.44 -15.32
C GLU A 93 -5.61 -11.47 -16.27
N THR A 94 -6.90 -11.24 -16.12
CA THR A 94 -7.71 -10.37 -16.97
C THR A 94 -8.48 -9.34 -16.14
N ILE A 95 -9.05 -8.35 -16.82
CA ILE A 95 -10.02 -7.42 -16.25
C ILE A 95 -11.37 -7.73 -16.87
N ASP A 96 -12.40 -7.73 -16.04
CA ASP A 96 -13.78 -7.87 -16.48
C ASP A 96 -14.63 -6.68 -16.03
N HIS A 97 -15.70 -6.40 -16.78
CA HIS A 97 -16.73 -5.43 -16.41
C HIS A 97 -17.90 -6.17 -15.78
N VAL A 98 -18.19 -5.89 -14.52
CA VAL A 98 -19.30 -6.52 -13.77
C VAL A 98 -20.61 -6.38 -14.57
N ILE A 99 -20.96 -5.17 -14.98
CA ILE A 99 -21.97 -4.90 -15.99
C ILE A 99 -21.25 -4.82 -17.33
N PRO A 100 -21.52 -5.70 -18.29
CA PRO A 100 -20.85 -5.71 -19.58
C PRO A 100 -21.00 -4.39 -20.33
N ARG A 101 -20.01 -4.01 -21.10
CA ARG A 101 -20.06 -2.77 -21.91
C ARG A 101 -21.18 -2.81 -22.94
N SER A 102 -21.47 -3.98 -23.49
CA SER A 102 -22.62 -4.21 -24.41
C SER A 102 -23.97 -3.93 -23.73
N ARG A 103 -24.01 -3.96 -22.40
CA ARG A 103 -25.20 -3.69 -21.60
C ARG A 103 -25.14 -2.34 -20.86
N GLY A 104 -24.32 -1.40 -21.34
CA GLY A 104 -24.19 -0.05 -20.78
C GLY A 104 -23.23 0.09 -19.61
N GLY A 105 -22.47 -0.96 -19.26
CA GLY A 105 -21.45 -0.90 -18.22
C GLY A 105 -20.31 0.05 -18.57
N GLN A 106 -19.96 0.93 -17.63
CA GLN A 106 -18.90 1.91 -17.81
C GLN A 106 -17.53 1.35 -17.42
N HIS A 107 -16.47 1.90 -18.02
CA HIS A 107 -15.10 1.61 -17.61
C HIS A 107 -14.74 2.47 -16.39
N ALA A 108 -15.21 2.05 -15.23
CA ALA A 108 -15.08 2.74 -13.96
C ALA A 108 -14.61 1.78 -12.85
N TRP A 109 -14.07 2.34 -11.77
CA TRP A 109 -13.58 1.55 -10.64
C TRP A 109 -14.66 0.66 -10.04
N GLU A 110 -15.89 1.15 -9.99
CA GLU A 110 -17.06 0.49 -9.43
C GLU A 110 -17.63 -0.61 -10.32
N ASN A 111 -17.17 -0.68 -11.57
CA ASN A 111 -17.64 -1.66 -12.55
C ASN A 111 -16.54 -2.59 -13.08
N CYS A 112 -15.28 -2.34 -12.76
CA CYS A 112 -14.17 -3.18 -13.22
C CYS A 112 -13.62 -4.02 -12.08
N VAL A 113 -13.37 -5.31 -12.34
CA VAL A 113 -12.79 -6.27 -11.40
C VAL A 113 -11.69 -7.10 -12.04
N ALA A 114 -10.75 -7.56 -11.21
CA ALA A 114 -9.78 -8.55 -11.64
C ALA A 114 -10.46 -9.93 -11.80
N SER A 115 -10.18 -10.62 -12.88
CA SER A 115 -10.79 -11.91 -13.21
C SER A 115 -9.76 -12.90 -13.77
N CYS A 116 -9.93 -14.19 -13.51
CA CYS A 116 -9.21 -15.22 -14.25
C CYS A 116 -9.83 -15.41 -15.64
N THR A 117 -9.07 -15.95 -16.57
CA THR A 117 -9.51 -16.18 -17.97
C THR A 117 -10.75 -17.04 -18.02
N ILE A 118 -10.82 -18.10 -17.20
CA ILE A 118 -11.96 -19.04 -17.17
C ILE A 118 -13.26 -18.33 -16.77
N CYS A 119 -13.24 -17.59 -15.66
CA CYS A 119 -14.43 -16.86 -15.20
C CYS A 119 -14.83 -15.77 -16.18
N ASN A 120 -13.85 -15.04 -16.73
CA ASN A 120 -14.11 -13.98 -17.71
C ASN A 120 -14.79 -14.53 -18.96
N HIS A 121 -14.28 -15.62 -19.55
CA HIS A 121 -14.91 -16.28 -20.70
C HIS A 121 -16.29 -16.86 -20.38
N ARG A 122 -16.44 -17.49 -19.20
CA ARG A 122 -17.73 -18.05 -18.77
C ARG A 122 -18.78 -16.97 -18.54
N LYS A 123 -18.37 -15.81 -18.04
CA LYS A 123 -19.29 -14.68 -17.84
C LYS A 123 -19.70 -14.05 -19.17
N ALA A 124 -18.73 -13.81 -20.06
CA ALA A 124 -18.97 -13.13 -21.34
C ALA A 124 -19.76 -11.82 -21.15
N ASP A 125 -20.87 -11.65 -21.85
CA ASP A 125 -21.75 -10.46 -21.80
C ASP A 125 -22.95 -10.63 -20.86
N ARG A 126 -22.94 -11.64 -19.98
CA ARG A 126 -24.02 -11.90 -19.01
C ARG A 126 -23.85 -11.08 -17.74
N LEU A 127 -24.99 -10.74 -17.13
CA LEU A 127 -25.04 -10.16 -15.80
C LEU A 127 -24.74 -11.23 -14.73
N LEU A 128 -24.31 -10.82 -13.56
CA LEU A 128 -24.03 -11.75 -12.47
C LEU A 128 -25.28 -12.50 -12.03
N GLU A 129 -26.43 -11.83 -12.02
CA GLU A 129 -27.73 -12.41 -11.67
C GLU A 129 -28.12 -13.56 -12.61
N GLU A 130 -27.86 -13.40 -13.93
CA GLU A 130 -28.13 -14.44 -14.93
C GLU A 130 -27.26 -15.70 -14.75
N LEU A 131 -26.17 -15.57 -13.99
CA LEU A 131 -25.25 -16.66 -13.68
C LEU A 131 -25.42 -17.22 -12.27
N GLY A 132 -26.24 -16.57 -11.45
CA GLY A 132 -26.29 -16.84 -10.01
C GLY A 132 -24.98 -16.53 -9.29
N TRP A 133 -24.18 -15.58 -9.83
CA TRP A 133 -22.91 -15.20 -9.25
C TRP A 133 -23.05 -13.98 -8.36
N THR A 134 -22.22 -13.94 -7.31
CA THR A 134 -22.08 -12.78 -6.43
C THR A 134 -20.62 -12.39 -6.32
N LEU A 135 -20.37 -11.12 -6.02
CA LEU A 135 -19.04 -10.63 -5.69
C LEU A 135 -18.82 -10.75 -4.19
N ALA A 136 -17.70 -11.37 -3.79
CA ALA A 136 -17.32 -11.45 -2.38
C ALA A 136 -17.06 -10.05 -1.79
N VAL A 137 -16.51 -9.13 -2.60
CA VAL A 137 -16.24 -7.74 -2.23
C VAL A 137 -16.73 -6.84 -3.38
N PRO A 138 -17.54 -5.80 -3.09
CA PRO A 138 -17.96 -4.87 -4.13
C PRO A 138 -16.74 -4.07 -4.64
N PRO A 139 -16.67 -3.79 -5.95
CA PRO A 139 -15.61 -2.98 -6.51
C PRO A 139 -15.77 -1.52 -6.10
N ILE A 140 -14.80 -0.99 -5.36
CA ILE A 140 -14.79 0.38 -4.87
C ILE A 140 -13.66 1.19 -5.50
N VAL A 141 -13.80 2.51 -5.49
CA VAL A 141 -12.72 3.42 -5.86
C VAL A 141 -11.64 3.40 -4.78
N PRO A 142 -10.38 3.11 -5.12
CA PRO A 142 -9.29 3.21 -4.17
C PRO A 142 -9.17 4.65 -3.66
N ARG A 143 -9.14 4.82 -2.35
CA ARG A 143 -9.02 6.12 -1.67
C ARG A 143 -7.73 6.14 -0.84
N GLY A 144 -7.30 7.34 -0.46
CA GLY A 144 -6.11 7.56 0.35
C GLY A 144 -4.83 7.80 -0.46
N ALA A 145 -3.89 8.52 0.14
CA ALA A 145 -2.61 8.86 -0.47
C ALA A 145 -1.74 7.62 -0.70
N HIS A 146 -1.90 6.60 0.11
CA HIS A 146 -1.00 5.44 0.22
C HIS A 146 -1.51 4.18 -0.46
N TRP A 147 -2.69 4.18 -1.06
CA TRP A 147 -3.26 3.00 -1.69
C TRP A 147 -2.30 2.28 -2.67
N ARG A 148 -1.41 3.06 -3.33
CA ARG A 148 -0.39 2.52 -4.26
C ARG A 148 0.69 1.71 -3.55
N LEU A 149 0.88 1.99 -2.25
CA LEU A 149 1.88 1.33 -1.42
C LEU A 149 1.30 0.12 -0.68
N VAL A 150 -0.01 0.08 -0.48
CA VAL A 150 -0.69 -1.05 0.20
C VAL A 150 -0.42 -2.37 -0.52
N GLY A 151 -0.39 -2.39 -1.86
CA GLY A 151 0.01 -3.56 -2.63
C GLY A 151 1.50 -3.94 -2.51
N ALA A 152 2.36 -3.02 -2.07
CA ALA A 152 3.77 -3.31 -1.83
C ALA A 152 4.01 -4.04 -0.50
N GLN A 153 3.00 -4.14 0.38
CA GLN A 153 3.09 -4.92 1.63
C GLN A 153 3.31 -6.42 1.37
N TYR A 154 2.84 -6.93 0.23
CA TYR A 154 2.99 -8.35 -0.10
C TYR A 154 4.40 -8.74 -0.54
N ASP A 155 5.19 -7.77 -1.03
CA ASP A 155 6.58 -7.95 -1.47
C ASP A 155 7.58 -7.21 -0.57
N GLY A 156 7.10 -6.53 0.48
CA GLY A 156 7.89 -5.68 1.34
C GLY A 156 8.27 -6.31 2.68
N ASP A 157 9.19 -5.66 3.36
CA ASP A 157 9.59 -5.99 4.72
C ASP A 157 8.39 -5.81 5.69
N PRO A 158 8.16 -6.74 6.64
CA PRO A 158 7.09 -6.64 7.64
C PRO A 158 7.08 -5.32 8.43
N GLN A 159 8.22 -4.67 8.57
CA GLN A 159 8.38 -3.37 9.24
C GLN A 159 7.61 -2.24 8.55
N TRP A 160 7.26 -2.40 7.25
CA TRP A 160 6.48 -1.39 6.52
C TRP A 160 5.03 -1.32 7.00
N ALA A 161 4.51 -2.38 7.60
CA ALA A 161 3.11 -2.46 8.03
C ALA A 161 2.72 -1.33 8.99
N ALA A 162 3.66 -0.87 9.84
CA ALA A 162 3.43 0.23 10.77
C ALA A 162 3.12 1.57 10.08
N TYR A 163 3.66 1.78 8.86
CA TYR A 163 3.54 3.01 8.10
C TYR A 163 2.45 2.96 7.02
N LEU A 164 2.03 1.76 6.62
CA LEU A 164 1.10 1.55 5.51
C LEU A 164 -0.33 1.27 5.96
N ARG A 165 -0.57 1.15 7.27
CA ARG A 165 -1.93 1.09 7.79
C ARG A 165 -2.61 2.43 7.50
N GLU A 166 -3.79 2.39 6.89
CA GLU A 166 -4.64 3.57 6.88
C GLU A 166 -4.89 3.98 8.34
N PRO A 167 -4.84 5.28 8.68
CA PRO A 167 -5.33 5.70 9.98
C PRO A 167 -6.80 5.27 10.03
N SER A 168 -7.07 4.21 10.78
CA SER A 168 -8.43 3.85 11.16
C SER A 168 -9.04 5.09 11.78
N ALA A 169 -10.16 5.55 11.25
CA ALA A 169 -10.93 6.58 11.91
C ALA A 169 -11.13 6.14 13.38
N ALA A 170 -10.73 7.02 14.32
CA ALA A 170 -10.73 6.82 15.76
C ALA A 170 -9.52 6.04 16.32
N LEU A 171 -8.37 6.73 16.41
CA LEU A 171 -7.59 6.68 17.62
C LEU A 171 -8.05 7.89 18.45
N GLU A 172 -8.89 7.63 19.44
CA GLU A 172 -9.08 8.56 20.55
C GLU A 172 -7.70 8.87 21.14
N PRO A 173 -7.43 10.15 21.52
CA PRO A 173 -6.17 10.47 22.15
C PRO A 173 -6.04 9.64 23.41
N ALA A 174 -4.97 8.84 23.51
CA ALA A 174 -4.61 8.13 24.70
C ALA A 174 -4.65 9.12 25.86
N ALA A 175 -5.51 8.85 26.84
CA ALA A 175 -5.69 9.62 28.04
C ALA A 175 -4.31 9.98 28.61
N ALA A 176 -4.10 11.27 28.81
CA ALA A 176 -2.92 11.80 29.47
C ALA A 176 -2.79 11.08 30.82
N LEU A 177 -1.70 10.36 31.02
CA LEU A 177 -1.28 9.87 32.32
C LEU A 177 -1.09 11.09 33.20
N GLU A 178 -2.01 11.29 34.13
CA GLU A 178 -1.86 12.26 35.21
C GLU A 178 -0.59 11.90 36.00
N PRO A 179 0.26 12.89 36.33
CA PRO A 179 1.40 12.63 37.20
C PRO A 179 0.88 12.33 38.61
N ALA A 180 1.26 11.17 39.11
CA ALA A 180 0.96 10.75 40.50
C ALA A 180 1.44 11.84 41.47
N ALA A 181 0.49 12.47 42.17
CA ALA A 181 0.75 13.41 43.25
C ALA A 181 1.49 12.70 44.37
N ALA A 182 2.69 13.18 44.67
CA ALA A 182 3.46 12.78 45.83
C ALA A 182 2.71 13.12 47.10
N LEU A 183 2.31 12.11 47.88
CA LEU A 183 1.88 12.21 49.24
C LEU A 183 3.08 12.63 50.08
N ALA A 184 3.16 13.92 50.45
CA ALA A 184 4.01 14.37 51.50
C ALA A 184 3.32 14.05 52.84
N SER A 185 3.88 13.09 53.57
CA SER A 185 3.54 12.86 55.00
C SER A 185 4.11 13.97 55.85
N ALA A 186 3.23 14.64 56.59
CA ALA A 186 3.64 15.50 57.68
C ALA A 186 3.56 14.70 58.98
N ALA A 187 4.66 14.69 59.70
CA ALA A 187 4.69 14.33 61.10
C ALA A 187 4.21 15.51 61.95
#